data_f846cf21093c5c3c1583f6b7bb085725
#
_entry.id   f846cf21093c5c3c1583f6b7bb085725
#
_cell.length_a   1.000
_cell.length_b   1.000
_cell.length_c   1.000
_cell.angle_alpha   90.00
_cell.angle_beta   90.00
_cell.angle_gamma   90.00
#
_symmetry.space_group_name_H-M   'P 1'
#
loop_
_entity.id
_entity.type
_entity.pdbx_description
1 polymer ?
#
loop_
_entity_poly.entity_id
_entity_poly.type
_entity_poly.pdbx_seq_one_letter_code
_entity_poly.pdbx_strand_id
1 'polypeptide(L)'
;MAKRETPPPPIAKLFAGRIIPASGMDAEDLTSYPDGTEFDMVARTKRSHPQLKTYWKALANVVEATGRWKSREALHTALKVKLGYVEPIFDLQGQVIGMKPDSVALNAMTHREFCEYMNRAMAELADAVGFDPLEFLAEGMA
;
A
#
# COMPACT_ATOMS: atom_id res chain seq x y z
N MET A 1 10.57 11.63 25.83
CA MET A 1 10.62 10.18 26.09
C MET A 1 10.91 9.45 24.79
N ALA A 2 11.99 8.67 24.77
CA ALA A 2 12.29 7.84 23.63
C ALA A 2 11.21 6.77 23.49
N LYS A 3 10.58 6.71 22.31
CA LYS A 3 9.69 5.61 22.00
C LYS A 3 10.51 4.32 21.99
N ARG A 4 10.16 3.36 22.80
CA ARG A 4 10.72 2.02 22.68
C ARG A 4 10.34 1.50 21.31
N GLU A 5 11.33 1.25 20.47
CA GLU A 5 11.10 0.57 19.22
C GLU A 5 10.60 -0.83 19.54
N THR A 6 9.39 -1.14 19.06
CA THR A 6 8.88 -2.50 19.15
C THR A 6 9.73 -3.37 18.24
N PRO A 7 10.33 -4.46 18.76
CA PRO A 7 11.09 -5.34 17.87
C PRO A 7 10.18 -5.87 16.76
N PRO A 8 10.74 -6.10 15.55
CA PRO A 8 9.94 -6.64 14.46
C PRO A 8 9.40 -8.02 14.85
N PRO A 9 8.16 -8.34 14.44
CA PRO A 9 7.58 -9.64 14.74
C PRO A 9 8.36 -10.76 14.06
N PRO A 10 8.36 -11.99 14.64
CA PRO A 10 9.01 -13.12 14.00
C PRO A 10 8.34 -13.48 12.68
N ILE A 11 9.11 -14.00 11.75
CA ILE A 11 8.66 -14.38 10.43
C ILE A 11 8.64 -15.90 10.32
N ALA A 12 7.53 -16.45 9.83
CA ALA A 12 7.40 -17.86 9.52
C ALA A 12 7.18 -18.03 8.02
N LYS A 13 7.51 -19.21 7.52
CA LYS A 13 7.30 -19.57 6.12
C LYS A 13 6.56 -20.87 5.99
N LEU A 14 5.87 -21.05 4.87
CA LEU A 14 5.19 -22.30 4.53
C LEU A 14 6.18 -23.20 3.79
N PHE A 15 6.39 -24.38 4.32
CA PHE A 15 7.27 -25.39 3.71
C PHE A 15 6.64 -26.76 3.86
N ALA A 16 6.45 -27.46 2.75
CA ALA A 16 5.87 -28.79 2.72
C ALA A 16 4.54 -28.90 3.50
N GLY A 17 3.69 -27.88 3.38
CA GLY A 17 2.40 -27.82 4.07
C GLY A 17 2.48 -27.49 5.55
N ARG A 18 3.64 -27.14 6.06
CA ARG A 18 3.86 -26.77 7.45
C ARG A 18 4.36 -25.34 7.57
N ILE A 19 4.02 -24.69 8.67
CA ILE A 19 4.52 -23.37 9.00
C ILE A 19 5.74 -23.54 9.90
N ILE A 20 6.88 -23.04 9.42
CA ILE A 20 8.15 -23.13 10.14
C ILE A 20 8.78 -21.73 10.26
N PRO A 21 9.67 -21.51 11.26
CA PRO A 21 10.39 -20.25 11.33
C PRO A 21 11.18 -20.00 10.05
N ALA A 22 11.22 -18.73 9.60
CA ALA A 22 11.91 -18.36 8.37
C ALA A 22 13.44 -18.37 8.53
N SER A 23 13.92 -18.18 9.77
CA SER A 23 15.36 -18.14 10.08
C SER A 23 15.60 -18.63 11.51
N GLY A 24 16.88 -18.82 11.87
CA GLY A 24 17.25 -19.17 13.25
C GLY A 24 16.87 -18.10 14.27
N MET A 25 16.97 -16.83 13.89
CA MET A 25 16.54 -15.73 14.75
C MET A 25 15.02 -15.75 14.98
N ASP A 26 14.26 -16.05 13.95
CA ASP A 26 12.79 -16.18 14.06
C ASP A 26 12.43 -17.35 14.96
N ALA A 27 13.16 -18.46 14.87
CA ALA A 27 12.94 -19.61 15.75
C ALA A 27 13.18 -19.24 17.22
N GLU A 28 14.23 -18.52 17.53
CA GLU A 28 14.51 -18.04 18.89
C GLU A 28 13.42 -17.10 19.39
N ASP A 29 12.98 -16.17 18.54
CA ASP A 29 11.90 -15.23 18.88
C ASP A 29 10.62 -15.99 19.21
N LEU A 30 10.29 -17.01 18.42
CA LEU A 30 9.09 -17.82 18.66
C LEU A 30 9.16 -18.59 19.99
N THR A 31 10.35 -19.07 20.38
CA THR A 31 10.51 -19.77 21.65
C THR A 31 10.41 -18.87 22.86
N SER A 32 10.50 -17.53 22.68
CA SER A 32 10.35 -16.58 23.78
C SER A 32 8.91 -16.39 24.22
N TYR A 33 7.94 -16.83 23.42
CA TYR A 33 6.53 -16.74 23.77
C TYR A 33 6.12 -17.95 24.60
N PRO A 34 5.22 -17.75 25.60
CA PRO A 34 4.72 -18.87 26.38
C PRO A 34 3.81 -19.81 25.58
N ASP A 35 3.69 -21.05 26.02
CA ASP A 35 2.78 -22.01 25.42
C ASP A 35 1.34 -21.46 25.44
N GLY A 36 0.63 -21.68 24.34
CA GLY A 36 -0.75 -21.20 24.21
C GLY A 36 -0.87 -19.79 23.62
N THR A 37 0.26 -19.14 23.32
CA THR A 37 0.23 -17.83 22.63
C THR A 37 -0.39 -17.99 21.25
N GLU A 38 -1.41 -17.18 20.96
CA GLU A 38 -2.05 -17.15 19.65
C GLU A 38 -1.42 -16.07 18.79
N PHE A 39 -1.29 -16.37 17.51
CA PHE A 39 -0.72 -15.43 16.53
C PHE A 39 -1.69 -15.18 15.39
N ASP A 40 -1.84 -13.92 15.03
CA ASP A 40 -2.47 -13.57 13.76
C ASP A 40 -1.43 -13.71 12.65
N MET A 41 -1.78 -14.45 11.61
CA MET A 41 -0.86 -14.69 10.51
C MET A 41 -1.26 -13.86 9.29
N VAL A 42 -0.31 -13.07 8.80
CA VAL A 42 -0.49 -12.24 7.62
C VAL A 42 0.53 -12.69 6.58
N ALA A 43 0.04 -13.09 5.40
CA ALA A 43 0.93 -13.49 4.33
C ALA A 43 1.74 -12.28 3.84
N ARG A 44 3.07 -12.43 3.82
CA ARG A 44 3.94 -11.45 3.18
C ARG A 44 3.87 -11.69 1.68
N THR A 45 3.00 -10.96 1.01
CA THR A 45 2.99 -11.02 -0.43
C THR A 45 4.32 -10.48 -0.95
N LYS A 46 4.99 -11.26 -1.79
CA LYS A 46 6.19 -10.82 -2.50
C LYS A 46 5.78 -9.83 -3.59
N ARG A 47 5.09 -8.77 -3.19
CA ARG A 47 4.75 -7.74 -4.15
C ARG A 47 5.98 -6.92 -4.45
N SER A 48 6.06 -6.44 -5.68
CA SER A 48 7.16 -5.61 -6.08
C SER A 48 7.10 -4.28 -5.32
N HIS A 49 7.78 -4.23 -4.18
CA HIS A 49 7.99 -2.98 -3.45
C HIS A 49 8.51 -1.86 -4.36
N PRO A 50 9.34 -2.15 -5.39
CA PRO A 50 9.75 -1.13 -6.35
C PRO A 50 8.60 -0.44 -7.06
N GLN A 51 7.57 -1.17 -7.50
CA GLN A 51 6.41 -0.57 -8.17
C GLN A 51 5.62 0.32 -7.25
N LEU A 52 5.42 -0.10 -6.00
CA LEU A 52 4.73 0.70 -5.00
C LEU A 52 5.50 1.98 -4.68
N LYS A 53 6.82 1.88 -4.54
CA LYS A 53 7.69 3.04 -4.34
C LYS A 53 7.63 4.01 -5.53
N THR A 54 7.64 3.47 -6.75
CA THR A 54 7.53 4.26 -7.99
C THR A 54 6.21 5.02 -8.01
N TYR A 55 5.11 4.36 -7.65
CA TYR A 55 3.80 4.99 -7.57
C TYR A 55 3.81 6.20 -6.62
N TRP A 56 4.24 5.99 -5.38
CA TRP A 56 4.26 7.07 -4.38
C TRP A 56 5.20 8.21 -4.75
N LYS A 57 6.33 7.88 -5.35
CA LYS A 57 7.28 8.89 -5.80
C LYS A 57 6.72 9.71 -6.96
N ALA A 58 6.01 9.07 -7.88
CA ALA A 58 5.33 9.77 -8.97
C ALA A 58 4.29 10.76 -8.43
N LEU A 59 3.48 10.33 -7.44
CA LEU A 59 2.50 11.22 -6.81
C LEU A 59 3.17 12.40 -6.11
N ALA A 60 4.25 12.15 -5.37
CA ALA A 60 4.98 13.21 -4.69
C ALA A 60 5.53 14.25 -5.68
N ASN A 61 6.09 13.78 -6.80
CA ASN A 61 6.62 14.67 -7.84
C ASN A 61 5.52 15.52 -8.48
N VAL A 62 4.35 14.94 -8.74
CA VAL A 62 3.21 15.67 -9.30
C VAL A 62 2.69 16.71 -8.32
N VAL A 63 2.58 16.36 -7.04
CA VAL A 63 2.15 17.31 -6.00
C VAL A 63 3.12 18.49 -5.92
N GLU A 64 4.42 18.22 -5.92
CA GLU A 64 5.45 19.25 -5.88
C GLU A 64 5.42 20.14 -7.13
N ALA A 65 5.26 19.53 -8.31
CA ALA A 65 5.27 20.26 -9.58
C ALA A 65 4.04 21.14 -9.78
N THR A 66 2.87 20.70 -9.29
CA THR A 66 1.60 21.40 -9.55
C THR A 66 1.08 22.22 -8.38
N GLY A 67 1.38 21.81 -7.14
CA GLY A 67 0.86 22.46 -5.94
C GLY A 67 -0.66 22.36 -5.77
N ARG A 68 -1.33 21.49 -6.54
CA ARG A 68 -2.80 21.35 -6.52
C ARG A 68 -3.34 20.60 -5.31
N TRP A 69 -2.53 19.74 -4.73
CA TRP A 69 -2.95 18.89 -3.60
C TRP A 69 -2.03 19.16 -2.41
N LYS A 70 -2.56 19.00 -1.21
CA LYS A 70 -1.81 19.23 0.04
C LYS A 70 -0.69 18.21 0.24
N SER A 71 -0.89 16.99 -0.25
CA SER A 71 0.04 15.89 -0.05
C SER A 71 -0.18 14.82 -1.10
N ARG A 72 0.80 13.91 -1.22
CA ARG A 72 0.64 12.74 -2.09
C ARG A 72 -0.52 11.84 -1.63
N GLU A 73 -0.79 11.78 -0.33
CA GLU A 73 -1.91 11.03 0.22
C GLU A 73 -3.25 11.62 -0.26
N ALA A 74 -3.36 12.94 -0.30
CA ALA A 74 -4.55 13.61 -0.82
C ALA A 74 -4.74 13.31 -2.31
N LEU A 75 -3.66 13.31 -3.09
CA LEU A 75 -3.70 12.94 -4.50
C LEU A 75 -4.09 11.48 -4.70
N HIS A 76 -3.54 10.59 -3.87
CA HIS A 76 -3.88 9.17 -3.89
C HIS A 76 -5.39 8.98 -3.66
N THR A 77 -5.96 9.66 -2.67
CA THR A 77 -7.39 9.64 -2.40
C THR A 77 -8.20 10.10 -3.62
N ALA A 78 -7.78 11.19 -4.24
CA ALA A 78 -8.44 11.73 -5.43
C ALA A 78 -8.42 10.73 -6.59
N LEU A 79 -7.30 10.04 -6.79
CA LEU A 79 -7.18 8.99 -7.81
C LEU A 79 -8.10 7.81 -7.55
N LYS A 80 -8.16 7.34 -6.31
CA LYS A 80 -9.07 6.23 -5.94
C LYS A 80 -10.52 6.59 -6.22
N VAL A 81 -10.92 7.81 -5.88
CA VAL A 81 -12.27 8.29 -6.15
C VAL A 81 -12.54 8.35 -7.65
N LYS A 82 -11.61 8.92 -8.41
CA LYS A 82 -11.75 9.07 -9.86
C LYS A 82 -11.84 7.72 -10.57
N LEU A 83 -11.05 6.75 -10.13
CA LEU A 83 -11.00 5.43 -10.75
C LEU A 83 -12.10 4.47 -10.29
N GLY A 84 -12.94 4.91 -9.35
CA GLY A 84 -14.04 4.09 -8.87
C GLY A 84 -13.69 3.12 -7.75
N TYR A 85 -12.52 3.27 -7.13
CA TYR A 85 -12.15 2.48 -5.94
C TYR A 85 -12.73 3.14 -4.70
N VAL A 86 -14.05 3.09 -4.60
CA VAL A 86 -14.81 3.77 -3.55
C VAL A 86 -15.81 2.81 -2.92
N GLU A 87 -16.20 3.13 -1.69
CA GLU A 87 -17.27 2.43 -0.99
C GLU A 87 -18.30 3.44 -0.47
N PRO A 88 -19.56 3.05 -0.37
CA PRO A 88 -20.58 3.99 0.09
C PRO A 88 -20.46 4.27 1.58
N ILE A 89 -20.78 5.50 1.96
CA ILE A 89 -20.94 5.90 3.37
C ILE A 89 -22.43 5.83 3.69
N PHE A 90 -22.77 5.08 4.74
CA PHE A 90 -24.15 4.94 5.18
C PHE A 90 -24.40 5.80 6.42
N ASP A 91 -25.56 6.42 6.48
CA ASP A 91 -26.00 7.10 7.69
C ASP A 91 -26.55 6.09 8.72
N LEU A 92 -27.02 6.58 9.86
CA LEU A 92 -27.52 5.71 10.91
C LEU A 92 -28.85 5.02 10.54
N GLN A 93 -29.52 5.49 9.47
CA GLN A 93 -30.72 4.89 8.93
C GLN A 93 -30.42 3.91 7.79
N GLY A 94 -29.16 3.72 7.46
CA GLY A 94 -28.73 2.80 6.41
C GLY A 94 -28.81 3.39 4.99
N GLN A 95 -29.00 4.70 4.87
CA GLN A 95 -29.06 5.36 3.56
C GLN A 95 -27.67 5.86 3.16
N VAL A 96 -27.38 5.79 1.84
CA VAL A 96 -26.10 6.27 1.31
C VAL A 96 -26.09 7.80 1.31
N ILE A 97 -25.11 8.38 2.01
CA ILE A 97 -24.95 9.83 2.10
C ILE A 97 -23.70 10.34 1.37
N GLY A 98 -22.90 9.45 0.83
CA GLY A 98 -21.70 9.83 0.09
C GLY A 98 -20.86 8.62 -0.25
N MET A 99 -19.69 8.90 -0.84
CA MET A 99 -18.71 7.90 -1.19
C MET A 99 -17.36 8.26 -0.54
N LYS A 100 -16.61 7.25 -0.12
CA LYS A 100 -15.26 7.42 0.41
C LYS A 100 -14.31 6.47 -0.31
N PRO A 101 -13.00 6.74 -0.30
CA PRO A 101 -12.04 5.80 -0.87
C PRO A 101 -12.16 4.43 -0.22
N ASP A 102 -11.98 3.40 -1.03
CA ASP A 102 -11.95 2.02 -0.57
C ASP A 102 -10.87 1.86 0.49
N SER A 103 -11.19 1.13 1.56
CA SER A 103 -10.24 0.85 2.64
C SER A 103 -9.16 -0.16 2.25
N VAL A 104 -9.28 -0.81 1.10
CA VAL A 104 -8.29 -1.78 0.63
C VAL A 104 -6.99 -1.08 0.29
N ALA A 105 -5.92 -1.41 1.02
CA ALA A 105 -4.60 -0.84 0.77
C ALA A 105 -4.03 -1.39 -0.54
N LEU A 106 -3.19 -0.58 -1.21
CA LEU A 106 -2.56 -1.00 -2.46
C LEU A 106 -1.71 -2.27 -2.31
N ASN A 107 -1.11 -2.46 -1.15
CA ASN A 107 -0.31 -3.65 -0.87
C ASN A 107 -1.16 -4.92 -0.69
N ALA A 108 -2.47 -4.77 -0.55
CA ALA A 108 -3.39 -5.91 -0.48
C ALA A 108 -3.89 -6.36 -1.85
N MET A 109 -3.65 -5.57 -2.89
CA MET A 109 -4.00 -5.94 -4.26
C MET A 109 -3.08 -7.05 -4.77
N THR A 110 -3.58 -7.91 -5.68
CA THR A 110 -2.71 -8.82 -6.42
C THR A 110 -1.79 -8.01 -7.33
N HIS A 111 -0.72 -8.63 -7.81
CA HIS A 111 0.20 -7.96 -8.73
C HIS A 111 -0.54 -7.45 -9.99
N ARG A 112 -1.42 -8.28 -10.53
CA ARG A 112 -2.22 -7.91 -11.71
C ARG A 112 -3.15 -6.74 -11.42
N GLU A 113 -3.87 -6.78 -10.29
CA GLU A 113 -4.75 -5.69 -9.87
C GLU A 113 -3.98 -4.39 -9.67
N PHE A 114 -2.81 -4.46 -9.07
CA PHE A 114 -1.97 -3.28 -8.87
C PHE A 114 -1.46 -2.71 -10.20
N CYS A 115 -1.05 -3.56 -11.14
CA CYS A 115 -0.62 -3.11 -12.47
C CYS A 115 -1.76 -2.41 -13.20
N GLU A 116 -2.97 -2.96 -13.17
CA GLU A 116 -4.15 -2.33 -13.76
C GLU A 116 -4.45 -0.99 -13.10
N TYR A 117 -4.42 -0.94 -11.77
CA TYR A 117 -4.62 0.30 -11.02
C TYR A 117 -3.58 1.34 -11.39
N MET A 118 -2.31 0.98 -11.40
CA MET A 118 -1.21 1.90 -11.69
C MET A 118 -1.30 2.45 -13.10
N ASN A 119 -1.61 1.61 -14.10
CA ASN A 119 -1.76 2.05 -15.48
C ASN A 119 -2.90 3.06 -15.62
N ARG A 120 -4.04 2.79 -14.99
CA ARG A 120 -5.19 3.70 -15.00
C ARG A 120 -4.88 4.99 -14.25
N ALA A 121 -4.24 4.89 -13.10
CA ALA A 121 -3.88 6.05 -12.28
C ALA A 121 -2.91 6.97 -13.02
N MET A 122 -1.88 6.42 -13.63
CA MET A 122 -0.90 7.22 -14.38
C MET A 122 -1.53 7.87 -15.63
N ALA A 123 -2.43 7.18 -16.32
CA ALA A 123 -3.14 7.73 -17.47
C ALA A 123 -4.05 8.89 -17.06
N GLU A 124 -4.84 8.72 -16.00
CA GLU A 124 -5.71 9.79 -15.48
C GLU A 124 -4.89 10.99 -15.00
N LEU A 125 -3.80 10.71 -14.32
CA LEU A 125 -2.94 11.77 -13.80
C LEU A 125 -2.27 12.55 -14.94
N ALA A 126 -1.77 11.87 -15.97
CA ALA A 126 -1.19 12.50 -17.13
C ALA A 126 -2.20 13.41 -17.83
N ASP A 127 -3.43 12.94 -17.96
CA ASP A 127 -4.52 13.72 -18.56
C ASP A 127 -4.86 14.96 -17.72
N ALA A 128 -4.88 14.81 -16.39
CA ALA A 128 -5.22 15.92 -15.49
C ALA A 128 -4.14 16.99 -15.41
N VAL A 129 -2.86 16.63 -15.46
CA VAL A 129 -1.75 17.58 -15.27
C VAL A 129 -1.05 17.97 -16.56
N GLY A 130 -1.27 17.24 -17.66
CA GLY A 130 -0.73 17.57 -18.97
C GLY A 130 0.70 17.12 -19.22
N PHE A 131 1.27 16.29 -18.36
CA PHE A 131 2.61 15.70 -18.56
C PHE A 131 2.64 14.29 -18.00
N ASP A 132 3.65 13.50 -18.39
CA ASP A 132 3.82 12.14 -17.90
C ASP A 132 4.30 12.16 -16.45
N PRO A 133 3.52 11.61 -15.48
CA PRO A 133 3.93 11.59 -14.08
C PRO A 133 5.21 10.81 -13.82
N LEU A 134 5.59 9.90 -14.71
CA LEU A 134 6.80 9.09 -14.60
C LEU A 134 8.03 9.72 -15.25
N GLU A 135 7.86 10.85 -15.95
CA GLU A 135 8.95 11.52 -16.66
C GLU A 135 10.12 11.88 -15.75
N PHE A 136 9.82 12.42 -14.57
CA PHE A 136 10.84 12.83 -13.61
C PHE A 136 11.62 11.66 -13.02
N LEU A 137 11.02 10.48 -13.01
CA LEU A 137 11.66 9.27 -12.50
C LEU A 137 12.73 8.77 -13.48
N ALA A 138 12.46 8.86 -14.77
CA ALA A 138 13.41 8.46 -15.81
C ALA A 138 14.67 9.33 -15.75
N GLU A 139 14.52 10.64 -15.54
CA GLU A 139 15.63 11.58 -15.40
C GLU A 139 16.43 11.33 -14.12
N GLY A 140 15.76 11.02 -13.01
CA GLY A 140 16.41 10.76 -11.73
C GLY A 140 17.13 9.42 -11.64
N MET A 141 16.92 8.52 -12.61
CA MET A 141 17.57 7.21 -12.66
C MET A 141 18.75 7.16 -13.65
N ALA A 142 18.98 8.23 -14.34
CA ALA A 142 20.09 8.36 -15.30
C ALA A 142 21.42 8.59 -14.58
#